data_f8ecb2e3ea621c8e2c76758f4f4460cd
#
_entry.id   f8ecb2e3ea621c8e2c76758f4f4460cd
#
_cell.length_a   1.000
_cell.length_b   1.000
_cell.length_c   1.000
_cell.angle_alpha   90.00
_cell.angle_beta   90.00
_cell.angle_gamma   90.00
#
_symmetry.space_group_name_H-M   'P 1'
#
loop_
_entity.id
_entity.type
_entity.pdbx_description
1 polymer ?
#
loop_
_entity_poly.entity_id
_entity_poly.type
_entity_poly.pdbx_seq_one_letter_code
_entity_poly.pdbx_strand_id
1 'polypeptide(L)'
;MNPEDFQENISGHLISIPEGGFAYVPNPLPPMNLTWDSGLIEVLSLADRALGELAGIGRSLPNPHLLVRPFLRREAVLSSRIEGTQASLADVLAYEAVQLPLFDAPDDVREVHNYVRALEYGLERMSSLPVSLRLIRELHGILLEGVRGEQFRAGEFRQGQNYIGPPGSSLATATYVPPPPKEMMEALQQLELYIN
;
A
#
# COMPACT_ATOMS: atom_id res chain seq x y z
N MET A 1 -7.52 -3.59 -22.17
CA MET A 1 -6.04 -3.64 -22.09
C MET A 1 -5.51 -4.14 -23.43
N ASN A 2 -4.55 -3.43 -24.03
CA ASN A 2 -3.95 -3.87 -25.30
C ASN A 2 -2.84 -4.88 -25.01
N PRO A 3 -2.89 -6.13 -25.52
CA PRO A 3 -1.86 -7.15 -25.25
C PRO A 3 -0.46 -6.77 -25.75
N GLU A 4 -0.37 -5.91 -26.78
CA GLU A 4 0.93 -5.50 -27.32
C GLU A 4 1.75 -4.66 -26.34
N ASP A 5 1.09 -3.97 -25.40
CA ASP A 5 1.76 -3.16 -24.36
C ASP A 5 2.33 -4.03 -23.22
N PHE A 6 1.93 -5.31 -23.18
CA PHE A 6 2.29 -6.27 -22.13
C PHE A 6 2.93 -7.52 -22.74
N GLN A 7 3.96 -7.33 -23.55
CA GLN A 7 4.73 -8.46 -24.07
C GLN A 7 5.30 -9.28 -22.93
N GLU A 8 5.49 -10.59 -23.14
CA GLU A 8 6.10 -11.47 -22.14
C GLU A 8 7.32 -10.79 -21.54
N ASN A 9 7.18 -10.36 -20.33
CA ASN A 9 8.24 -9.67 -19.63
C ASN A 9 8.58 -10.42 -18.33
N ILE A 10 9.68 -10.01 -17.73
CA ILE A 10 10.25 -10.62 -16.53
C ILE A 10 9.27 -10.58 -15.32
N SER A 11 8.29 -9.68 -15.33
CA SER A 11 7.44 -9.37 -14.18
C SER A 11 6.09 -10.08 -14.17
N GLY A 12 5.58 -10.57 -15.30
CA GLY A 12 4.27 -11.22 -15.37
C GLY A 12 3.84 -11.60 -16.79
N HIS A 13 2.60 -12.06 -16.91
CA HIS A 13 2.00 -12.52 -18.15
C HIS A 13 0.51 -12.17 -18.23
N LEU A 14 -0.05 -12.26 -19.43
CA LEU A 14 -1.47 -12.03 -19.67
C LEU A 14 -2.25 -13.33 -19.65
N ILE A 15 -3.43 -13.29 -19.04
CA ILE A 15 -4.44 -14.35 -19.12
C ILE A 15 -5.73 -13.80 -19.69
N SER A 16 -6.47 -14.62 -20.45
CA SER A 16 -7.83 -14.29 -20.88
C SER A 16 -8.81 -14.38 -19.72
N ILE A 17 -9.74 -13.43 -19.63
CA ILE A 17 -10.80 -13.44 -18.61
C ILE A 17 -12.18 -13.75 -19.23
N PRO A 18 -13.09 -14.42 -18.48
CA PRO A 18 -14.40 -14.83 -19.00
C PRO A 18 -15.26 -13.65 -19.49
N GLU A 19 -15.14 -12.50 -18.86
CA GLU A 19 -15.87 -11.27 -19.19
C GLU A 19 -15.37 -10.60 -20.46
N GLY A 20 -14.35 -11.16 -21.10
CA GLY A 20 -13.74 -10.69 -22.32
C GLY A 20 -12.55 -9.76 -22.07
N GLY A 21 -11.48 -9.95 -22.83
CA GLY A 21 -10.21 -9.22 -22.72
C GLY A 21 -9.16 -10.00 -21.93
N PHE A 22 -8.16 -9.25 -21.43
CA PHE A 22 -6.99 -9.84 -20.75
C PHE A 22 -6.80 -9.19 -19.38
N ALA A 23 -6.31 -9.98 -18.41
CA ALA A 23 -5.81 -9.53 -17.12
C ALA A 23 -4.32 -9.80 -17.01
N TYR A 24 -3.59 -8.93 -16.31
CA TYR A 24 -2.17 -9.10 -16.04
C TYR A 24 -1.98 -9.84 -14.73
N VAL A 25 -1.24 -10.94 -14.75
CA VAL A 25 -0.90 -11.76 -13.58
C VAL A 25 0.61 -11.66 -13.35
N PRO A 26 1.06 -11.23 -12.16
CA PRO A 26 2.48 -11.17 -11.85
C PRO A 26 3.10 -12.57 -11.79
N ASN A 27 4.38 -12.65 -12.10
CA ASN A 27 5.14 -13.87 -11.91
C ASN A 27 5.28 -14.20 -10.41
N PRO A 28 5.46 -15.49 -10.06
CA PRO A 28 5.69 -15.92 -8.69
C PRO A 28 6.91 -15.24 -8.04
N LEU A 29 6.85 -15.10 -6.71
CA LEU A 29 7.97 -14.68 -5.88
C LEU A 29 8.66 -15.89 -5.23
N PRO A 30 10.00 -15.85 -4.99
CA PRO A 30 10.93 -14.79 -5.41
C PRO A 30 11.17 -14.76 -6.92
N PRO A 31 11.62 -13.62 -7.49
CA PRO A 31 11.93 -13.54 -8.91
C PRO A 31 13.09 -14.50 -9.27
N MET A 32 12.85 -15.39 -10.25
CA MET A 32 13.80 -16.46 -10.61
C MET A 32 15.04 -15.94 -11.35
N ASN A 33 14.96 -14.76 -11.96
CA ASN A 33 15.97 -14.23 -12.86
C ASN A 33 16.71 -13.01 -12.32
N LEU A 34 16.88 -12.91 -10.99
CA LEU A 34 17.64 -11.83 -10.38
C LEU A 34 19.14 -12.05 -10.64
N THR A 35 19.76 -11.14 -11.38
CA THR A 35 21.21 -11.17 -11.61
C THR A 35 21.93 -10.39 -10.52
N TRP A 36 22.75 -11.07 -9.75
CA TRP A 36 23.61 -10.50 -8.72
C TRP A 36 24.92 -10.02 -9.34
N ASP A 37 24.93 -8.83 -9.88
CA ASP A 37 26.15 -8.18 -10.34
C ASP A 37 26.86 -7.38 -9.23
N SER A 38 28.07 -6.93 -9.51
CA SER A 38 28.86 -6.15 -8.53
C SER A 38 28.19 -4.83 -8.13
N GLY A 39 27.46 -4.20 -9.04
CA GLY A 39 26.75 -2.93 -8.77
C GLY A 39 25.60 -3.13 -7.80
N LEU A 40 24.80 -4.16 -7.99
CA LEU A 40 23.69 -4.51 -7.07
C LEU A 40 24.22 -4.86 -5.68
N ILE A 41 25.31 -5.65 -5.60
CA ILE A 41 25.94 -6.03 -4.32
C ILE A 41 26.49 -4.78 -3.60
N GLU A 42 27.13 -3.87 -4.32
CA GLU A 42 27.62 -2.61 -3.75
C GLU A 42 26.49 -1.74 -3.17
N VAL A 43 25.42 -1.54 -3.94
CA VAL A 43 24.26 -0.75 -3.49
C VAL A 43 23.57 -1.40 -2.29
N LEU A 44 23.40 -2.73 -2.28
CA LEU A 44 22.84 -3.46 -1.14
C LEU A 44 23.70 -3.27 0.12
N SER A 45 25.03 -3.41 0.00
CA SER A 45 25.96 -3.20 1.12
C SER A 45 25.91 -1.78 1.66
N LEU A 46 25.79 -0.77 0.79
CA LEU A 46 25.62 0.63 1.20
C LEU A 46 24.29 0.86 1.93
N ALA A 47 23.20 0.25 1.45
CA ALA A 47 21.88 0.34 2.07
C ALA A 47 21.88 -0.31 3.46
N ASP A 48 22.42 -1.51 3.60
CA ASP A 48 22.53 -2.22 4.89
C ASP A 48 23.34 -1.42 5.91
N ARG A 49 24.44 -0.82 5.48
CA ARG A 49 25.26 0.05 6.35
C ARG A 49 24.46 1.27 6.81
N ALA A 50 23.78 1.95 5.91
CA ALA A 50 22.98 3.15 6.24
C ALA A 50 21.83 2.81 7.20
N LEU A 51 21.15 1.68 7.00
CA LEU A 51 20.12 1.19 7.93
C LEU A 51 20.70 0.83 9.30
N GLY A 52 21.87 0.21 9.32
CA GLY A 52 22.58 -0.11 10.57
C GLY A 52 22.99 1.15 11.36
N GLU A 53 23.48 2.18 10.68
CA GLU A 53 23.81 3.48 11.28
C GLU A 53 22.54 4.16 11.84
N LEU A 54 21.46 4.20 11.07
CA LEU A 54 20.16 4.75 11.50
C LEU A 54 19.61 4.03 12.72
N ALA A 55 19.63 2.70 12.72
CA ALA A 55 19.22 1.90 13.86
C ALA A 55 20.10 2.14 15.10
N GLY A 56 21.41 2.34 14.90
CA GLY A 56 22.36 2.71 15.96
C GLY A 56 22.02 4.05 16.61
N ILE A 57 21.77 5.08 15.80
CA ILE A 57 21.34 6.39 16.26
C ILE A 57 20.00 6.31 16.99
N GLY A 58 19.04 5.58 16.43
CA GLY A 58 17.72 5.38 17.04
C GLY A 58 17.79 4.80 18.46
N ARG A 59 18.67 3.82 18.67
CA ARG A 59 18.90 3.22 20.01
C ARG A 59 19.52 4.18 21.03
N SER A 60 20.27 5.21 20.57
CA SER A 60 20.88 6.22 21.44
C SER A 60 19.91 7.33 21.89
N LEU A 61 18.75 7.45 21.25
CA LEU A 61 17.75 8.45 21.57
C LEU A 61 16.90 8.03 22.77
N PRO A 62 16.68 8.91 23.77
CA PRO A 62 15.81 8.61 24.92
C PRO A 62 14.37 8.26 24.53
N ASN A 63 13.85 8.91 23.50
CA ASN A 63 12.51 8.66 22.96
C ASN A 63 12.47 8.88 21.45
N PRO A 64 12.78 7.85 20.64
CA PRO A 64 12.77 7.97 19.19
C PRO A 64 11.36 8.26 18.63
N HIS A 65 10.29 7.90 19.32
CA HIS A 65 8.91 8.13 18.89
C HIS A 65 8.57 9.62 18.76
N LEU A 66 9.19 10.49 19.55
CA LEU A 66 8.98 11.94 19.42
C LEU A 66 9.45 12.48 18.07
N LEU A 67 10.49 11.87 17.49
CA LEU A 67 10.98 12.25 16.17
C LEU A 67 10.17 11.58 15.04
N VAL A 68 9.72 10.34 15.23
CA VAL A 68 9.02 9.56 14.20
C VAL A 68 7.60 10.10 13.95
N ARG A 69 6.88 10.51 14.98
CA ARG A 69 5.48 10.99 14.85
C ARG A 69 5.26 12.11 13.83
N PRO A 70 6.06 13.20 13.81
CA PRO A 70 5.91 14.23 12.77
C PRO A 70 6.15 13.72 11.35
N PHE A 71 7.06 12.75 11.18
CA PHE A 71 7.31 12.13 9.88
C PHE A 71 6.15 11.24 9.43
N LEU A 72 5.53 10.49 10.34
CA LEU A 72 4.33 9.69 10.03
C LEU A 72 3.18 10.58 9.51
N ARG A 73 2.94 11.72 10.16
CA ARG A 73 1.90 12.68 9.72
C ARG A 73 2.23 13.29 8.37
N ARG A 74 3.49 13.67 8.16
CA ARG A 74 3.95 14.20 6.87
C ARG A 74 3.80 13.15 5.76
N GLU A 75 4.16 11.91 6.04
CA GLU A 75 3.98 10.79 5.12
C GLU A 75 2.50 10.60 4.78
N ALA A 76 1.63 10.56 5.78
CA ALA A 76 0.19 10.43 5.57
C ALA A 76 -0.37 11.53 4.66
N VAL A 77 0.01 12.79 4.88
CA VAL A 77 -0.41 13.91 4.04
C VAL A 77 0.10 13.79 2.62
N LEU A 78 1.39 13.46 2.44
CA LEU A 78 2.00 13.37 1.11
C LEU A 78 1.46 12.20 0.31
N SER A 79 1.31 11.04 0.93
CA SER A 79 0.75 9.84 0.29
C SER A 79 -0.73 10.04 -0.08
N SER A 80 -1.54 10.60 0.82
CA SER A 80 -2.95 10.89 0.52
C SER A 80 -3.14 11.94 -0.59
N ARG A 81 -2.19 12.89 -0.75
CA ARG A 81 -2.21 13.83 -1.87
C ARG A 81 -2.06 13.15 -3.24
N ILE A 82 -1.29 12.09 -3.32
CA ILE A 82 -1.15 11.29 -4.56
C ILE A 82 -2.52 10.73 -4.95
N GLU A 83 -3.34 10.37 -3.95
CA GLU A 83 -4.70 9.85 -4.12
C GLU A 83 -5.76 10.97 -4.29
N GLY A 84 -5.34 12.24 -4.29
CA GLY A 84 -6.20 13.39 -4.60
C GLY A 84 -6.76 14.15 -3.40
N THR A 85 -6.39 13.82 -2.16
CA THR A 85 -6.80 14.61 -0.98
C THR A 85 -6.12 15.98 -0.96
N GLN A 86 -6.81 16.99 -0.43
CA GLN A 86 -6.33 18.37 -0.35
C GLN A 86 -5.91 18.80 1.07
N ALA A 87 -6.03 17.90 2.06
CA ALA A 87 -5.67 18.21 3.44
C ALA A 87 -4.17 18.56 3.57
N SER A 88 -3.89 19.59 4.37
CA SER A 88 -2.53 19.99 4.73
C SER A 88 -2.12 19.38 6.09
N LEU A 89 -0.81 19.36 6.35
CA LEU A 89 -0.31 18.97 7.68
C LEU A 89 -0.88 19.84 8.80
N ALA A 90 -1.09 21.15 8.54
CA ALA A 90 -1.67 22.06 9.50
C ALA A 90 -3.12 21.70 9.84
N ASP A 91 -3.92 21.27 8.84
CA ASP A 91 -5.30 20.86 9.04
C ASP A 91 -5.38 19.60 9.92
N VAL A 92 -4.51 18.64 9.69
CA VAL A 92 -4.42 17.39 10.49
C VAL A 92 -4.03 17.71 11.94
N LEU A 93 -3.00 18.55 12.14
CA LEU A 93 -2.55 18.93 13.48
C LEU A 93 -3.60 19.78 14.21
N ALA A 94 -4.30 20.68 13.53
CA ALA A 94 -5.39 21.46 14.11
C ALA A 94 -6.56 20.56 14.52
N TYR A 95 -6.92 19.59 13.69
CA TYR A 95 -7.95 18.60 14.00
C TYR A 95 -7.59 17.77 15.25
N GLU A 96 -6.35 17.25 15.33
CA GLU A 96 -5.89 16.50 16.50
C GLU A 96 -5.86 17.35 17.78
N ALA A 97 -5.49 18.63 17.67
CA ALA A 97 -5.38 19.54 18.82
C ALA A 97 -6.74 19.93 19.42
N VAL A 98 -7.77 20.08 18.59
CA VAL A 98 -9.10 20.56 19.04
C VAL A 98 -9.99 19.41 19.52
N GLN A 99 -9.60 18.14 19.30
CA GLN A 99 -10.39 16.95 19.64
C GLN A 99 -11.85 17.05 19.15
N LEU A 100 -12.05 17.64 17.96
CA LEU A 100 -13.38 17.71 17.35
C LEU A 100 -13.92 16.29 17.12
N PRO A 101 -15.24 16.09 17.24
CA PRO A 101 -15.86 14.83 16.83
C PRO A 101 -15.49 14.54 15.37
N LEU A 102 -15.15 13.28 15.09
CA LEU A 102 -14.71 12.84 13.76
C LEU A 102 -15.69 13.22 12.63
N PHE A 103 -16.97 13.35 12.97
CA PHE A 103 -18.05 13.68 12.05
C PHE A 103 -18.05 15.15 11.56
N ASP A 104 -17.38 16.05 12.26
CA ASP A 104 -17.33 17.49 11.93
C ASP A 104 -16.07 17.86 11.10
N ALA A 105 -15.15 16.92 10.90
CA ALA A 105 -13.97 17.15 10.09
C ALA A 105 -14.28 17.02 8.58
N PRO A 106 -13.63 17.82 7.72
CA PRO A 106 -13.67 17.59 6.27
C PRO A 106 -13.24 16.17 5.92
N ASP A 107 -13.83 15.58 4.88
CA ASP A 107 -13.55 14.20 4.45
C ASP A 107 -12.05 13.95 4.22
N ASP A 108 -11.37 14.88 3.54
CA ASP A 108 -9.94 14.79 3.28
C ASP A 108 -9.10 14.74 4.58
N VAL A 109 -9.49 15.48 5.62
CA VAL A 109 -8.80 15.47 6.91
C VAL A 109 -9.01 14.13 7.62
N ARG A 110 -10.23 13.57 7.54
CA ARG A 110 -10.53 12.25 8.09
C ARG A 110 -9.75 11.13 7.40
N GLU A 111 -9.64 11.19 6.08
CA GLU A 111 -8.85 10.22 5.31
C GLU A 111 -7.38 10.22 5.75
N VAL A 112 -6.76 11.41 5.88
CA VAL A 112 -5.38 11.52 6.35
C VAL A 112 -5.23 11.10 7.80
N HIS A 113 -6.19 11.43 8.67
CA HIS A 113 -6.18 10.99 10.06
C HIS A 113 -6.27 9.47 10.18
N ASN A 114 -7.14 8.83 9.40
CA ASN A 114 -7.22 7.36 9.33
C ASN A 114 -5.92 6.73 8.84
N TYR A 115 -5.22 7.38 7.90
CA TYR A 115 -3.91 6.92 7.45
C TYR A 115 -2.89 6.95 8.60
N VAL A 116 -2.84 8.03 9.38
CA VAL A 116 -1.96 8.10 10.57
C VAL A 116 -2.32 7.01 11.58
N ARG A 117 -3.61 6.82 11.88
CA ARG A 117 -4.08 5.76 12.77
C ARG A 117 -3.70 4.36 12.29
N ALA A 118 -3.87 4.10 11.01
CA ALA A 118 -3.48 2.82 10.40
C ALA A 118 -1.97 2.56 10.52
N LEU A 119 -1.13 3.57 10.26
CA LEU A 119 0.33 3.46 10.43
C LEU A 119 0.72 3.20 11.89
N GLU A 120 0.19 3.97 12.84
CA GLU A 120 0.49 3.81 14.27
C GLU A 120 0.04 2.42 14.75
N TYR A 121 -1.17 2.00 14.39
CA TYR A 121 -1.68 0.65 14.68
C TYR A 121 -0.78 -0.44 14.07
N GLY A 122 -0.39 -0.29 12.80
CA GLY A 122 0.46 -1.26 12.12
C GLY A 122 1.82 -1.43 12.79
N LEU A 123 2.47 -0.33 13.16
CA LEU A 123 3.75 -0.35 13.86
C LEU A 123 3.66 -1.04 15.23
N GLU A 124 2.61 -0.79 16.00
CA GLU A 124 2.37 -1.46 17.27
C GLU A 124 2.05 -2.95 17.05
N ARG A 125 1.20 -3.25 16.09
CA ARG A 125 0.72 -4.61 15.79
C ARG A 125 1.84 -5.54 15.33
N MET A 126 2.83 -5.01 14.63
CA MET A 126 4.01 -5.76 14.16
C MET A 126 4.86 -6.34 15.30
N SER A 127 4.68 -5.89 16.52
CA SER A 127 5.31 -6.55 17.69
C SER A 127 4.79 -7.96 17.96
N SER A 128 3.58 -8.28 17.49
CA SER A 128 2.89 -9.55 17.74
C SER A 128 2.39 -10.26 16.48
N LEU A 129 2.35 -9.58 15.34
CA LEU A 129 1.90 -10.12 14.07
C LEU A 129 2.87 -9.67 12.98
N PRO A 130 3.49 -10.58 12.21
CA PRO A 130 4.35 -10.18 11.09
C PRO A 130 3.54 -9.49 10.00
N VAL A 131 4.23 -8.90 9.01
CA VAL A 131 3.59 -8.35 7.81
C VAL A 131 2.88 -9.49 7.09
N SER A 132 1.54 -9.45 7.09
CA SER A 132 0.69 -10.57 6.67
C SER A 132 -0.57 -10.07 5.99
N LEU A 133 -1.23 -10.95 5.26
CA LEU A 133 -2.54 -10.64 4.67
C LEU A 133 -3.59 -10.25 5.73
N ARG A 134 -3.45 -10.79 6.93
CA ARG A 134 -4.28 -10.40 8.07
C ARG A 134 -4.00 -8.95 8.47
N LEU A 135 -2.73 -8.56 8.62
CA LEU A 135 -2.37 -7.18 8.97
C LEU A 135 -2.84 -6.20 7.90
N ILE A 136 -2.65 -6.52 6.62
CA ILE A 136 -3.13 -5.70 5.50
C ILE A 136 -4.64 -5.46 5.60
N ARG A 137 -5.44 -6.48 5.93
CA ARG A 137 -6.89 -6.34 6.12
C ARG A 137 -7.26 -5.50 7.33
N GLU A 138 -6.55 -5.68 8.46
CA GLU A 138 -6.74 -4.86 9.66
C GLU A 138 -6.47 -3.37 9.35
N LEU A 139 -5.36 -3.07 8.68
CA LEU A 139 -5.00 -1.70 8.25
C LEU A 139 -6.01 -1.10 7.27
N HIS A 140 -6.45 -1.87 6.26
CA HIS A 140 -7.44 -1.43 5.29
C HIS A 140 -8.79 -1.11 5.95
N GLY A 141 -9.18 -1.87 6.99
CA GLY A 141 -10.38 -1.57 7.78
C GLY A 141 -10.29 -0.22 8.48
N ILE A 142 -9.15 0.07 9.11
CA ILE A 142 -8.92 1.36 9.79
C ILE A 142 -8.86 2.51 8.78
N LEU A 143 -8.20 2.30 7.65
CA LEU A 143 -8.01 3.31 6.61
C LEU A 143 -9.34 3.82 6.04
N LEU A 144 -10.31 2.94 5.85
CA LEU A 144 -11.59 3.25 5.22
C LEU A 144 -12.73 3.54 6.23
N GLU A 145 -12.44 3.61 7.53
CA GLU A 145 -13.45 3.85 8.56
C GLU A 145 -14.11 5.23 8.41
N GLY A 146 -15.41 5.29 8.12
CA GLY A 146 -16.19 6.51 8.02
C GLY A 146 -15.79 7.46 6.89
N VAL A 147 -15.07 6.99 5.87
CA VAL A 147 -14.62 7.78 4.71
C VAL A 147 -15.07 7.16 3.39
N ARG A 148 -14.72 7.81 2.27
CA ARG A 148 -15.04 7.28 0.93
C ARG A 148 -14.49 5.86 0.78
N GLY A 149 -15.34 4.94 0.34
CA GLY A 149 -14.96 3.55 0.11
C GLY A 149 -15.33 2.57 1.22
N GLU A 150 -15.77 3.03 2.40
CA GLU A 150 -16.23 2.16 3.49
C GLU A 150 -17.26 1.13 3.03
N GLN A 151 -18.19 1.55 2.14
CA GLN A 151 -19.23 0.68 1.56
C GLN A 151 -18.65 -0.46 0.69
N PHE A 152 -17.39 -0.42 0.30
CA PHE A 152 -16.73 -1.44 -0.52
C PHE A 152 -16.01 -2.52 0.30
N ARG A 153 -16.57 -2.91 1.45
CA ARG A 153 -16.06 -3.97 2.33
C ARG A 153 -14.66 -3.67 2.88
N ALA A 154 -14.57 -2.60 3.68
CA ALA A 154 -13.35 -2.27 4.40
C ALA A 154 -12.77 -3.49 5.15
N GLY A 155 -11.49 -3.73 4.99
CA GLY A 155 -10.81 -4.90 5.60
C GLY A 155 -10.99 -6.23 4.85
N GLU A 156 -11.59 -6.24 3.65
CA GLU A 156 -11.74 -7.45 2.84
C GLU A 156 -11.02 -7.33 1.48
N PHE A 157 -10.53 -8.44 0.98
CA PHE A 157 -10.07 -8.52 -0.40
C PHE A 157 -11.27 -8.56 -1.35
N ARG A 158 -11.13 -7.95 -2.52
CA ARG A 158 -12.18 -7.93 -3.53
C ARG A 158 -12.57 -9.33 -3.99
N GLN A 159 -13.84 -9.51 -4.30
CA GLN A 159 -14.40 -10.75 -4.82
C GLN A 159 -14.80 -10.63 -6.30
N GLY A 160 -14.82 -9.42 -6.84
CA GLY A 160 -15.10 -9.12 -8.24
C GLY A 160 -13.87 -8.65 -9.01
N GLN A 161 -13.97 -8.69 -10.33
CA GLN A 161 -12.96 -8.12 -11.21
C GLN A 161 -13.09 -6.59 -11.20
N ASN A 162 -11.94 -5.90 -11.08
CA ASN A 162 -11.83 -4.45 -11.24
C ASN A 162 -10.87 -4.11 -12.40
N TYR A 163 -10.81 -2.85 -12.77
CA TYR A 163 -9.94 -2.35 -13.82
C TYR A 163 -9.62 -0.87 -13.61
N ILE A 164 -8.57 -0.40 -14.27
CA ILE A 164 -8.15 1.00 -14.31
C ILE A 164 -8.26 1.48 -15.76
N GLY A 165 -8.92 2.63 -15.94
CA GLY A 165 -9.07 3.25 -17.25
C GLY A 165 -9.77 4.61 -17.18
N PRO A 166 -9.82 5.35 -18.28
CA PRO A 166 -10.56 6.61 -18.36
C PRO A 166 -12.04 6.45 -17.98
N PRO A 167 -12.73 7.53 -17.59
CA PRO A 167 -14.17 7.48 -17.32
C PRO A 167 -14.95 6.88 -18.51
N GLY A 168 -15.87 5.94 -18.22
CA GLY A 168 -16.64 5.21 -19.24
C GLY A 168 -15.95 3.99 -19.83
N SER A 169 -14.75 3.63 -19.36
CA SER A 169 -14.10 2.37 -19.74
C SER A 169 -14.91 1.16 -19.27
N SER A 170 -14.71 0.06 -19.96
CA SER A 170 -15.14 -1.29 -19.57
C SER A 170 -13.91 -2.18 -19.41
N LEU A 171 -14.09 -3.42 -18.93
CA LEU A 171 -13.00 -4.42 -18.89
C LEU A 171 -12.30 -4.57 -20.26
N ALA A 172 -13.06 -4.55 -21.36
CA ALA A 172 -12.50 -4.68 -22.71
C ALA A 172 -11.69 -3.46 -23.17
N THR A 173 -12.01 -2.26 -22.67
CA THR A 173 -11.37 -0.98 -23.06
C THR A 173 -10.47 -0.39 -21.98
N ALA A 174 -10.34 -1.06 -20.85
CA ALA A 174 -9.50 -0.62 -19.74
C ALA A 174 -8.02 -0.53 -20.13
N THR A 175 -7.33 0.44 -19.54
CA THR A 175 -5.88 0.59 -19.69
C THR A 175 -5.14 -0.55 -18.97
N TYR A 176 -5.61 -0.91 -17.78
CA TYR A 176 -5.03 -1.99 -16.99
C TYR A 176 -6.12 -2.81 -16.31
N VAL A 177 -5.97 -4.13 -16.35
CA VAL A 177 -6.83 -5.09 -15.67
C VAL A 177 -5.95 -5.95 -14.76
N PRO A 178 -6.06 -5.81 -13.44
CA PRO A 178 -5.29 -6.60 -12.49
C PRO A 178 -5.74 -8.05 -12.48
N PRO A 179 -4.99 -8.97 -11.80
CA PRO A 179 -5.33 -10.38 -11.73
C PRO A 179 -6.79 -10.61 -11.31
N PRO A 180 -7.48 -11.63 -11.82
CA PRO A 180 -8.76 -12.04 -11.25
C PRO A 180 -8.65 -12.39 -9.75
N PRO A 181 -9.76 -12.41 -8.98
CA PRO A 181 -9.72 -12.62 -7.53
C PRO A 181 -8.94 -13.86 -7.08
N LYS A 182 -9.02 -14.95 -7.82
CA LYS A 182 -8.31 -16.19 -7.49
C LYS A 182 -6.80 -16.01 -7.64
N GLU A 183 -6.34 -15.56 -8.80
CA GLU A 183 -4.94 -15.32 -9.12
C GLU A 183 -4.35 -14.20 -8.23
N MET A 184 -5.15 -13.20 -7.89
CA MET A 184 -4.79 -12.19 -6.90
C MET A 184 -4.48 -12.81 -5.53
N MET A 185 -5.36 -13.69 -5.04
CA MET A 185 -5.14 -14.34 -3.74
C MET A 185 -3.92 -15.26 -3.74
N GLU A 186 -3.68 -15.97 -4.83
CA GLU A 186 -2.47 -16.80 -5.01
C GLU A 186 -1.20 -15.92 -4.97
N ALA A 187 -1.20 -14.80 -5.70
CA ALA A 187 -0.07 -13.87 -5.69
C ALA A 187 0.16 -13.21 -4.31
N LEU A 188 -0.91 -12.84 -3.61
CA LEU A 188 -0.83 -12.28 -2.26
C LEU A 188 -0.28 -13.29 -1.24
N GLN A 189 -0.68 -14.55 -1.32
CA GLN A 189 -0.12 -15.62 -0.46
C GLN A 189 1.37 -15.83 -0.72
N GLN A 190 1.79 -15.79 -1.98
CA GLN A 190 3.21 -15.86 -2.33
C GLN A 190 3.99 -14.64 -1.81
N LEU A 191 3.41 -13.45 -1.88
CA LEU A 191 4.00 -12.23 -1.29
C LEU A 191 4.17 -12.38 0.22
N GLU A 192 3.17 -12.89 0.94
CA GLU A 192 3.25 -13.12 2.39
C GLU A 192 4.37 -14.10 2.75
N LEU A 193 4.48 -15.21 1.99
CA LEU A 193 5.57 -16.18 2.16
C LEU A 193 6.95 -15.61 1.83
N TYR A 194 7.02 -14.70 0.86
CA TYR A 194 8.28 -14.09 0.45
C TYR A 194 8.82 -13.07 1.45
N ILE A 195 7.92 -12.36 2.14
CA ILE A 195 8.29 -11.32 3.13
C ILE A 195 8.72 -11.95 4.47
N ASN A 196 8.19 -13.14 4.85
CA ASN A 196 8.40 -13.81 6.11
C ASN A 196 9.29 -15.06 5.98
#